data_932305617e2e616ec5f80047706112db
#
_entry.id   932305617e2e616ec5f80047706112db
#
_cell.length_a   1.000
_cell.length_b   1.000
_cell.length_c   1.000
_cell.angle_alpha   90.00
_cell.angle_beta   90.00
_cell.angle_gamma   90.00
#
_symmetry.space_group_name_H-M   'P 1'
#
loop_
_entity.id
_entity.type
_entity.pdbx_description
1 polymer ?
#
loop_
_entity_poly.entity_id
_entity_poly.type
_entity_poly.pdbx_seq_one_letter_code
_entity_poly.pdbx_strand_id
1 'polypeptide(L)'
;MEGLPSTWGRETMWTIEDLDVMGLCFRKDIWFEQIQIYPESSKPQLSAMHETLLKKAGDNSFPFSFEIPNNLPCSVSLQPGPDDKGKACGVDFEVKTYLAKEKNNPDEKIEKKDTARLVIRKIQYAPSQVGSGPKADICKSFMMSDKPVHLEASMEKDLYFHGEAIPIKIKINNESNKTVKKIKISVDQTTDIVLYSADKYTKTVLCQEFGETVEANGTLDKTLTITPILSENKEKRGLALDGRLKDEDTNLASTTMLRQGVEKEVLGILVSYKIKINLMVAGGGLLGGLTASDVTVELPLNLMHPKPEE
;
A
#
# COMPACT_ATOMS: atom_id res chain seq x y z
N MET A 1 -14.84 -12.71 -49.51
CA MET A 1 -14.96 -11.98 -48.24
C MET A 1 -14.06 -12.70 -47.26
N GLU A 2 -12.83 -12.20 -47.17
CA GLU A 2 -11.84 -12.71 -46.21
C GLU A 2 -12.32 -12.37 -44.81
N GLY A 3 -12.38 -13.40 -43.95
CA GLY A 3 -12.89 -13.27 -42.58
C GLY A 3 -12.04 -12.28 -41.79
N LEU A 4 -12.67 -11.34 -41.12
CA LEU A 4 -12.03 -10.47 -40.15
C LEU A 4 -11.43 -11.35 -39.02
N PRO A 5 -10.23 -11.03 -38.56
CA PRO A 5 -9.55 -11.82 -37.48
C PRO A 5 -10.32 -11.72 -36.16
N SER A 6 -10.25 -12.80 -35.39
CA SER A 6 -10.85 -12.87 -34.04
C SER A 6 -10.10 -11.99 -33.05
N THR A 7 -10.82 -11.35 -32.11
CA THR A 7 -10.26 -10.53 -31.03
C THR A 7 -10.29 -11.31 -29.72
N TRP A 8 -9.21 -11.21 -28.95
CA TRP A 8 -9.01 -11.92 -27.70
C TRP A 8 -8.55 -10.96 -26.60
N GLY A 9 -9.03 -11.16 -25.38
CA GLY A 9 -8.55 -10.43 -24.20
C GLY A 9 -7.67 -11.29 -23.32
N ARG A 10 -6.54 -10.81 -22.86
CA ARG A 10 -5.59 -11.50 -21.97
C ARG A 10 -5.17 -10.60 -20.83
N GLU A 11 -5.09 -11.16 -19.63
CA GLU A 11 -4.64 -10.41 -18.46
C GLU A 11 -4.07 -11.20 -17.34
N THR A 12 -3.11 -10.86 -16.70
CA THR A 12 -2.60 -10.16 -15.56
C THR A 12 -1.10 -10.36 -15.39
N MET A 13 -0.37 -9.32 -15.05
CA MET A 13 1.08 -9.37 -15.08
C MET A 13 1.70 -8.96 -13.75
N TRP A 14 2.53 -9.84 -13.19
CA TRP A 14 3.47 -9.53 -12.14
C TRP A 14 4.85 -9.24 -12.72
N THR A 15 5.48 -8.15 -12.32
CA THR A 15 6.89 -7.93 -12.59
C THR A 15 7.55 -7.56 -11.28
N ILE A 16 8.37 -8.46 -10.73
CA ILE A 16 9.31 -8.14 -9.66
C ILE A 16 10.66 -7.92 -10.34
N GLU A 17 11.03 -6.67 -10.54
CA GLU A 17 12.37 -6.27 -10.95
C GLU A 17 13.12 -5.83 -9.70
N ASP A 18 13.75 -6.74 -9.00
CA ASP A 18 14.65 -6.38 -7.89
C ASP A 18 15.90 -7.28 -7.80
N LEU A 19 16.38 -7.74 -8.96
CA LEU A 19 17.70 -8.34 -9.08
C LEU A 19 18.46 -7.66 -10.22
N ASP A 20 18.55 -6.35 -10.15
CA ASP A 20 19.26 -5.52 -11.14
C ASP A 20 20.78 -5.79 -11.20
N VAL A 21 21.31 -6.58 -10.26
CA VAL A 21 22.70 -7.04 -10.28
C VAL A 21 22.98 -8.02 -11.42
N MET A 22 21.93 -8.64 -12.01
CA MET A 22 22.09 -9.61 -13.11
C MET A 22 21.06 -9.44 -14.24
N GLY A 23 20.25 -8.39 -14.24
CA GLY A 23 19.24 -8.16 -15.28
C GLY A 23 18.13 -9.22 -15.32
N LEU A 24 17.84 -9.87 -14.20
CA LEU A 24 16.80 -10.88 -14.12
C LEU A 24 15.45 -10.21 -13.85
N CYS A 25 14.49 -10.48 -14.71
CA CYS A 25 13.11 -10.01 -14.59
C CYS A 25 12.21 -11.21 -14.30
N PHE A 26 11.47 -11.17 -13.19
CA PHE A 26 10.50 -12.20 -12.84
C PHE A 26 9.09 -11.72 -13.13
N ARG A 27 8.33 -12.55 -13.81
CA ARG A 27 6.93 -12.29 -14.12
C ARG A 27 6.10 -13.54 -13.88
N LYS A 28 4.96 -13.38 -13.19
CA LYS A 28 3.98 -14.45 -12.99
C LYS A 28 2.58 -13.90 -13.22
N ASP A 29 1.82 -14.56 -14.08
CA ASP A 29 0.39 -14.30 -14.22
C ASP A 29 -0.34 -15.01 -13.06
N ILE A 30 -1.01 -14.25 -12.19
CA ILE A 30 -1.76 -14.78 -11.03
C ILE A 30 -3.20 -15.10 -11.35
N TRP A 31 -3.72 -14.48 -12.39
CA TRP A 31 -5.04 -14.70 -12.92
C TRP A 31 -5.04 -14.35 -14.41
N PHE A 32 -5.80 -15.11 -15.17
CA PHE A 32 -5.92 -14.94 -16.60
C PHE A 32 -7.30 -15.38 -17.04
N GLU A 33 -7.98 -14.53 -17.80
CA GLU A 33 -9.24 -14.83 -18.47
C GLU A 33 -9.14 -14.38 -19.92
N GLN A 34 -9.72 -15.15 -20.83
CA GLN A 34 -9.69 -14.87 -22.25
C GLN A 34 -11.07 -15.11 -22.86
N ILE A 35 -11.56 -14.11 -23.57
CA ILE A 35 -12.83 -14.23 -24.29
C ILE A 35 -12.65 -13.85 -25.76
N GLN A 36 -13.39 -14.51 -26.63
CA GLN A 36 -13.50 -14.13 -28.02
C GLN A 36 -14.64 -13.12 -28.17
N ILE A 37 -14.32 -11.92 -28.67
CA ILE A 37 -15.27 -10.85 -28.85
C ILE A 37 -15.87 -10.87 -30.28
N TYR A 38 -15.03 -11.23 -31.24
CA TYR A 38 -15.45 -11.31 -32.65
C TYR A 38 -14.79 -12.51 -33.38
N PRO A 39 -15.47 -13.25 -34.27
CA PRO A 39 -16.94 -13.18 -34.46
C PRO A 39 -17.70 -13.55 -33.19
N GLU A 40 -18.84 -12.89 -32.97
CA GLU A 40 -19.66 -13.15 -31.77
C GLU A 40 -20.15 -14.60 -31.73
N SER A 41 -19.86 -15.31 -30.66
CA SER A 41 -20.43 -16.64 -30.42
C SER A 41 -21.82 -16.57 -29.75
N SER A 42 -22.09 -15.49 -29.03
CA SER A 42 -23.39 -15.17 -28.40
C SER A 42 -23.50 -13.66 -28.20
N LYS A 43 -24.72 -13.11 -28.28
CA LYS A 43 -24.95 -11.70 -27.94
C LYS A 43 -24.84 -11.52 -26.43
N PRO A 44 -23.91 -10.68 -25.92
CA PRO A 44 -23.81 -10.42 -24.50
C PRO A 44 -25.06 -9.67 -24.00
N GLN A 45 -25.43 -9.91 -22.75
CA GLN A 45 -26.46 -9.09 -22.10
C GLN A 45 -25.89 -7.69 -21.84
N LEU A 46 -26.48 -6.67 -22.45
CA LEU A 46 -26.01 -5.30 -22.33
C LEU A 46 -26.40 -4.72 -20.98
N SER A 47 -25.43 -4.10 -20.31
CA SER A 47 -25.65 -3.23 -19.15
C SER A 47 -25.86 -1.79 -19.59
N ALA A 48 -26.41 -0.93 -18.72
CA ALA A 48 -26.52 0.50 -18.97
C ALA A 48 -25.18 1.17 -19.34
N MET A 49 -24.07 0.65 -18.77
CA MET A 49 -22.72 1.09 -19.13
C MET A 49 -22.39 0.72 -20.58
N HIS A 50 -22.67 -0.51 -21.01
CA HIS A 50 -22.46 -0.95 -22.40
C HIS A 50 -23.24 -0.07 -23.36
N GLU A 51 -24.51 0.21 -23.11
CA GLU A 51 -25.33 1.09 -23.96
C GLU A 51 -24.74 2.50 -24.09
N THR A 52 -24.23 3.04 -22.97
CA THR A 52 -23.59 4.36 -22.96
C THR A 52 -22.30 4.36 -23.77
N LEU A 53 -21.48 3.30 -23.66
CA LEU A 53 -20.24 3.17 -24.41
C LEU A 53 -20.50 2.94 -25.91
N LEU A 54 -21.47 2.10 -26.27
CA LEU A 54 -21.85 1.85 -27.68
C LEU A 54 -22.30 3.13 -28.38
N LYS A 55 -23.09 3.99 -27.72
CA LYS A 55 -23.48 5.31 -28.25
C LYS A 55 -22.29 6.20 -28.59
N LYS A 56 -21.18 6.06 -27.86
CA LYS A 56 -19.95 6.83 -28.07
C LYS A 56 -19.00 6.19 -29.08
N ALA A 57 -18.92 4.85 -29.09
CA ALA A 57 -17.98 4.11 -29.91
C ALA A 57 -18.47 3.84 -31.34
N GLY A 58 -19.80 3.86 -31.56
CA GLY A 58 -20.42 3.67 -32.89
C GLY A 58 -20.63 2.19 -33.27
N ASP A 59 -21.10 1.97 -34.49
CA ASP A 59 -21.64 0.69 -34.96
C ASP A 59 -20.61 -0.46 -35.09
N ASN A 60 -19.33 -0.14 -35.16
CA ASN A 60 -18.24 -1.12 -35.25
C ASN A 60 -17.63 -1.48 -33.89
N SER A 61 -18.41 -1.39 -32.84
CA SER A 61 -17.96 -1.69 -31.47
C SER A 61 -18.63 -2.94 -30.92
N PHE A 62 -17.84 -3.72 -30.17
CA PHE A 62 -18.26 -5.01 -29.65
C PHE A 62 -18.17 -4.95 -28.13
N PRO A 63 -19.28 -5.01 -27.38
CA PRO A 63 -19.31 -4.93 -25.94
C PRO A 63 -18.79 -6.22 -25.30
N PHE A 64 -18.04 -6.08 -24.23
CA PHE A 64 -17.59 -7.19 -23.40
C PHE A 64 -17.47 -6.78 -21.94
N SER A 65 -17.42 -7.75 -21.04
CA SER A 65 -17.15 -7.54 -19.61
C SER A 65 -16.33 -8.68 -19.03
N PHE A 66 -15.52 -8.33 -18.04
CA PHE A 66 -14.82 -9.27 -17.19
C PHE A 66 -15.19 -9.01 -15.73
N GLU A 67 -15.30 -10.07 -14.96
CA GLU A 67 -15.43 -9.97 -13.52
C GLU A 67 -14.08 -10.35 -12.88
N ILE A 68 -13.41 -9.37 -12.28
CA ILE A 68 -12.15 -9.60 -11.58
C ILE A 68 -12.46 -10.20 -10.22
N PRO A 69 -12.01 -11.44 -9.92
CA PRO A 69 -12.30 -12.10 -8.65
C PRO A 69 -11.88 -11.28 -7.42
N ASN A 70 -12.73 -11.30 -6.39
CA ASN A 70 -12.49 -10.52 -5.18
C ASN A 70 -11.34 -11.04 -4.32
N ASN A 71 -10.95 -12.30 -4.48
CA ASN A 71 -9.83 -12.94 -3.76
C ASN A 71 -8.45 -12.56 -4.34
N LEU A 72 -8.40 -11.92 -5.49
CA LEU A 72 -7.14 -11.43 -6.06
C LEU A 72 -6.61 -10.22 -5.29
N PRO A 73 -5.27 -10.01 -5.27
CA PRO A 73 -4.66 -8.87 -4.61
C PRO A 73 -5.11 -7.53 -5.21
N CYS A 74 -4.86 -6.45 -4.49
CA CYS A 74 -4.99 -5.10 -5.02
C CYS A 74 -3.75 -4.71 -5.81
N SER A 75 -3.90 -3.69 -6.65
CA SER A 75 -2.77 -3.11 -7.36
C SER A 75 -1.82 -2.43 -6.38
N VAL A 76 -0.55 -2.81 -6.43
CA VAL A 76 0.54 -2.23 -5.64
C VAL A 76 1.72 -2.01 -6.56
N SER A 77 2.39 -0.88 -6.46
CA SER A 77 3.61 -0.58 -7.20
C SER A 77 4.69 -0.12 -6.24
N LEU A 78 5.88 -0.69 -6.33
CA LEU A 78 7.04 -0.21 -5.57
C LEU A 78 7.64 0.99 -6.27
N GLN A 79 7.84 2.09 -5.54
CA GLN A 79 8.39 3.32 -6.09
C GLN A 79 9.81 3.09 -6.62
N PRO A 80 10.07 3.35 -7.92
CA PRO A 80 11.40 3.21 -8.47
C PRO A 80 12.34 4.29 -7.92
N GLY A 81 13.64 4.00 -7.91
CA GLY A 81 14.67 5.00 -7.68
C GLY A 81 14.91 5.86 -8.92
N PRO A 82 15.66 6.96 -8.79
CA PRO A 82 15.98 7.86 -9.92
C PRO A 82 16.69 7.16 -11.08
N ASP A 83 17.48 6.15 -10.78
CA ASP A 83 18.29 5.40 -11.76
C ASP A 83 17.62 4.12 -12.25
N ASP A 84 16.49 3.73 -11.67
CA ASP A 84 15.79 2.52 -12.06
C ASP A 84 15.15 2.69 -13.44
N LYS A 85 15.45 1.74 -14.34
CA LYS A 85 14.90 1.70 -15.70
C LYS A 85 13.96 0.52 -15.83
N GLY A 86 12.85 0.72 -16.57
CA GLY A 86 11.91 -0.34 -16.85
C GLY A 86 10.58 -0.18 -16.11
N LYS A 87 9.83 -1.28 -16.02
CA LYS A 87 8.54 -1.31 -15.34
C LYS A 87 8.76 -1.45 -13.83
N ALA A 88 8.06 -0.65 -13.05
CA ALA A 88 8.13 -0.76 -11.59
C ALA A 88 7.72 -2.17 -11.13
N CYS A 89 8.39 -2.67 -10.11
CA CYS A 89 7.99 -3.90 -9.42
C CYS A 89 6.62 -3.70 -8.79
N GLY A 90 5.72 -4.69 -8.94
CA GLY A 90 4.38 -4.55 -8.37
C GLY A 90 3.37 -5.57 -8.86
N VAL A 91 2.13 -5.34 -8.45
CA VAL A 91 0.92 -6.05 -8.87
C VAL A 91 0.10 -5.12 -9.71
N ASP A 92 -0.16 -5.48 -10.94
CA ASP A 92 -1.01 -4.69 -11.83
C ASP A 92 -2.01 -5.56 -12.59
N PHE A 93 -3.05 -4.91 -13.11
CA PHE A 93 -4.09 -5.52 -13.90
C PHE A 93 -4.20 -4.78 -15.24
N GLU A 94 -4.35 -5.53 -16.32
CA GLU A 94 -4.55 -4.95 -17.63
C GLU A 94 -5.56 -5.76 -18.45
N VAL A 95 -6.36 -5.07 -19.25
CA VAL A 95 -7.12 -5.68 -20.34
C VAL A 95 -6.35 -5.46 -21.63
N LYS A 96 -6.10 -6.53 -22.35
CA LYS A 96 -5.40 -6.49 -23.62
C LYS A 96 -6.29 -7.06 -24.71
N THR A 97 -6.68 -6.23 -25.65
CA THR A 97 -7.39 -6.67 -26.88
C THR A 97 -6.42 -6.77 -28.04
N TYR A 98 -6.56 -7.77 -28.88
CA TYR A 98 -5.70 -7.95 -30.03
C TYR A 98 -6.41 -8.71 -31.15
N LEU A 99 -5.94 -8.52 -32.38
CA LEU A 99 -6.38 -9.27 -33.53
C LEU A 99 -5.49 -10.48 -33.72
N ALA A 100 -6.07 -11.68 -33.68
CA ALA A 100 -5.39 -12.94 -33.97
C ALA A 100 -5.88 -13.51 -35.30
N LYS A 101 -4.99 -14.16 -36.04
CA LYS A 101 -5.32 -14.85 -37.28
C LYS A 101 -5.92 -16.23 -37.04
N GLU A 102 -5.44 -16.87 -35.98
CA GLU A 102 -5.83 -18.22 -35.60
C GLU A 102 -6.40 -18.26 -34.17
N LYS A 103 -7.43 -19.05 -34.00
CA LYS A 103 -8.04 -19.27 -32.69
C LYS A 103 -7.13 -20.12 -31.82
N ASN A 104 -6.85 -19.63 -30.60
CA ASN A 104 -6.08 -20.39 -29.58
C ASN A 104 -4.66 -20.82 -29.99
N ASN A 105 -3.99 -20.04 -30.84
CA ASN A 105 -2.58 -20.28 -31.14
C ASN A 105 -1.69 -19.51 -30.14
N PRO A 106 -1.09 -20.16 -29.11
CA PRO A 106 -0.25 -19.48 -28.13
C PRO A 106 1.08 -18.96 -28.72
N ASP A 107 1.50 -19.52 -29.86
CA ASP A 107 2.77 -19.19 -30.51
C ASP A 107 2.62 -18.06 -31.55
N GLU A 108 1.39 -17.58 -31.79
CA GLU A 108 1.15 -16.48 -32.72
C GLU A 108 1.75 -15.17 -32.18
N LYS A 109 2.67 -14.58 -32.95
CA LYS A 109 3.22 -13.26 -32.62
C LYS A 109 2.27 -12.15 -33.03
N ILE A 110 1.56 -11.58 -32.06
CA ILE A 110 0.69 -10.43 -32.27
C ILE A 110 1.51 -9.15 -32.40
N GLU A 111 1.30 -8.39 -33.46
CA GLU A 111 1.97 -7.12 -33.68
C GLU A 111 1.38 -6.02 -32.75
N LYS A 112 2.23 -5.08 -32.32
CA LYS A 112 1.79 -3.97 -31.44
C LYS A 112 0.66 -3.13 -32.04
N LYS A 113 0.67 -2.95 -33.38
CA LYS A 113 -0.38 -2.21 -34.09
C LYS A 113 -1.77 -2.86 -33.99
N ASP A 114 -1.81 -4.19 -33.82
CA ASP A 114 -3.02 -5.00 -33.75
C ASP A 114 -3.43 -5.27 -32.28
N THR A 115 -2.88 -4.48 -31.36
CA THR A 115 -3.10 -4.62 -29.91
C THR A 115 -3.52 -3.30 -29.29
N ALA A 116 -4.57 -3.32 -28.48
CA ALA A 116 -4.92 -2.24 -27.58
C ALA A 116 -4.81 -2.72 -26.13
N ARG A 117 -4.44 -1.80 -25.22
CA ARG A 117 -4.16 -2.11 -23.82
C ARG A 117 -4.81 -1.10 -22.90
N LEU A 118 -5.52 -1.57 -21.88
CA LEU A 118 -6.11 -0.77 -20.81
C LEU A 118 -5.55 -1.24 -19.48
N VAL A 119 -4.91 -0.35 -18.74
CA VAL A 119 -4.44 -0.62 -17.38
C VAL A 119 -5.59 -0.38 -16.40
N ILE A 120 -5.77 -1.31 -15.46
CA ILE A 120 -6.79 -1.25 -14.42
C ILE A 120 -6.09 -1.15 -13.07
N ARG A 121 -6.60 -0.27 -12.21
CA ARG A 121 -6.22 -0.20 -10.80
C ARG A 121 -7.30 -0.85 -9.95
N LYS A 122 -6.97 -2.00 -9.36
CA LYS A 122 -7.84 -2.68 -8.38
C LYS A 122 -7.49 -2.16 -6.99
N ILE A 123 -8.46 -1.57 -6.31
CA ILE A 123 -8.32 -1.04 -4.95
C ILE A 123 -9.31 -1.72 -4.00
N GLN A 124 -8.95 -1.76 -2.73
CA GLN A 124 -9.82 -2.21 -1.66
C GLN A 124 -10.28 -1.00 -0.86
N TYR A 125 -11.59 -0.84 -0.74
CA TYR A 125 -12.17 0.17 0.13
C TYR A 125 -12.20 -0.28 1.58
N ALA A 126 -12.19 0.70 2.48
CA ALA A 126 -12.35 0.48 3.90
C ALA A 126 -13.65 -0.25 4.22
N PRO A 127 -13.67 -1.13 5.23
CA PRO A 127 -14.90 -1.75 5.70
C PRO A 127 -15.86 -0.69 6.25
N SER A 128 -17.18 -0.99 6.20
CA SER A 128 -18.21 -0.07 6.68
C SER A 128 -18.15 0.15 8.20
N GLN A 129 -17.61 -0.82 8.93
CA GLN A 129 -17.41 -0.73 10.38
C GLN A 129 -15.92 -0.52 10.65
N VAL A 130 -15.62 0.57 11.32
CA VAL A 130 -14.27 0.89 11.83
C VAL A 130 -14.19 0.34 13.25
N GLY A 131 -13.11 -0.35 13.55
CA GLY A 131 -12.85 -0.92 14.88
C GLY A 131 -12.44 0.15 15.89
N SER A 132 -12.50 -0.24 17.18
CA SER A 132 -11.93 0.59 18.24
C SER A 132 -10.44 0.77 18.05
N GLY A 133 -9.94 1.96 18.34
CA GLY A 133 -8.53 2.28 18.16
C GLY A 133 -7.60 1.47 19.06
N PRO A 134 -6.38 1.22 18.61
CA PRO A 134 -5.37 0.54 19.39
C PRO A 134 -4.89 1.40 20.54
N LYS A 135 -4.45 0.70 21.60
CA LYS A 135 -3.82 1.29 22.77
C LYS A 135 -2.59 0.48 23.13
N ALA A 136 -1.52 1.15 23.49
CA ALA A 136 -0.30 0.53 23.99
C ALA A 136 0.29 1.38 25.13
N ASP A 137 0.95 0.71 26.06
CA ASP A 137 1.63 1.35 27.16
C ASP A 137 2.96 0.66 27.47
N ILE A 138 3.87 1.39 28.07
CA ILE A 138 5.14 0.91 28.55
C ILE A 138 5.54 1.62 29.83
N CYS A 139 6.16 0.86 30.73
CA CYS A 139 6.80 1.37 31.93
C CYS A 139 8.30 1.07 31.83
N LYS A 140 9.15 2.08 31.84
CA LYS A 140 10.60 1.92 31.73
C LYS A 140 11.36 2.57 32.87
N SER A 141 12.14 1.78 33.57
CA SER A 141 13.10 2.25 34.56
C SER A 141 14.45 2.56 33.92
N PHE A 142 15.17 3.51 34.49
CA PHE A 142 16.48 3.92 34.02
C PHE A 142 17.55 3.67 35.08
N MET A 143 18.77 3.45 34.61
CA MET A 143 19.91 3.36 35.51
C MET A 143 20.05 4.67 36.33
N MET A 144 20.27 4.57 37.62
CA MET A 144 20.33 5.68 38.57
C MET A 144 19.01 6.48 38.74
N SER A 145 17.87 5.84 38.47
CA SER A 145 16.54 6.35 38.80
C SER A 145 15.75 5.27 39.52
N ASP A 146 15.25 5.57 40.70
CA ASP A 146 14.47 4.62 41.51
C ASP A 146 13.05 4.43 41.01
N LYS A 147 12.59 5.35 40.13
CA LYS A 147 11.25 5.37 39.60
C LYS A 147 11.23 5.40 38.07
N PRO A 148 10.18 4.84 37.45
CA PRO A 148 10.08 4.71 35.99
C PRO A 148 9.49 5.95 35.30
N VAL A 149 9.52 5.89 33.98
CA VAL A 149 8.67 6.68 33.08
C VAL A 149 7.58 5.77 32.50
N HIS A 150 6.34 6.16 32.65
CA HIS A 150 5.19 5.51 32.03
C HIS A 150 4.76 6.29 30.78
N LEU A 151 4.61 5.59 29.68
CA LEU A 151 4.06 6.12 28.43
C LEU A 151 2.85 5.29 28.05
N GLU A 152 1.72 5.94 27.85
CA GLU A 152 0.52 5.39 27.24
C GLU A 152 0.21 6.16 25.94
N ALA A 153 -0.07 5.43 24.87
CA ALA A 153 -0.52 6.01 23.62
C ALA A 153 -1.76 5.28 23.10
N SER A 154 -2.70 6.01 22.51
CA SER A 154 -3.92 5.44 21.95
C SER A 154 -4.44 6.27 20.78
N MET A 155 -5.19 5.60 19.89
CA MET A 155 -5.97 6.21 18.82
C MET A 155 -7.46 5.93 19.02
N GLU A 156 -8.34 6.73 18.44
CA GLU A 156 -9.80 6.53 18.57
C GLU A 156 -10.31 5.39 17.69
N LYS A 157 -9.70 5.21 16.52
CA LYS A 157 -10.06 4.18 15.55
C LYS A 157 -8.81 3.46 15.02
N ASP A 158 -8.98 2.26 14.51
CA ASP A 158 -7.91 1.41 13.99
C ASP A 158 -7.61 1.63 12.50
N LEU A 159 -8.45 2.43 11.81
CA LEU A 159 -8.37 2.70 10.39
C LEU A 159 -8.54 4.19 10.11
N TYR A 160 -7.68 4.71 9.22
CA TYR A 160 -7.72 6.08 8.72
C TYR A 160 -7.65 6.10 7.19
N PHE A 161 -8.14 7.16 6.57
CA PHE A 161 -8.08 7.33 5.14
C PHE A 161 -6.77 8.00 4.71
N HIS A 162 -6.38 7.77 3.46
CA HIS A 162 -5.21 8.45 2.90
C HIS A 162 -5.37 9.97 2.97
N GLY A 163 -4.38 10.65 3.54
CA GLY A 163 -4.40 12.10 3.77
C GLY A 163 -5.22 12.58 4.97
N GLU A 164 -5.88 11.66 5.68
CA GLU A 164 -6.59 12.01 6.91
C GLU A 164 -5.60 12.31 8.04
N ALA A 165 -5.93 13.31 8.86
CA ALA A 165 -5.19 13.63 10.07
C ALA A 165 -5.44 12.56 11.14
N ILE A 166 -4.38 12.02 11.73
CA ILE A 166 -4.41 10.95 12.72
C ILE A 166 -4.12 11.53 14.10
N PRO A 167 -5.14 11.71 14.97
CA PRO A 167 -4.94 12.14 16.34
C PRO A 167 -4.45 10.97 17.19
N ILE A 168 -3.35 11.19 17.92
CA ILE A 168 -2.76 10.23 18.84
C ILE A 168 -2.80 10.83 20.24
N LYS A 169 -3.55 10.22 21.13
CA LYS A 169 -3.59 10.62 22.53
C LYS A 169 -2.38 10.00 23.25
N ILE A 170 -1.61 10.86 23.89
CA ILE A 170 -0.38 10.49 24.60
C ILE A 170 -0.51 10.92 26.05
N LYS A 171 -0.26 9.97 26.95
CA LYS A 171 -0.15 10.23 28.39
C LYS A 171 1.24 9.81 28.85
N ILE A 172 1.90 10.72 29.54
CA ILE A 172 3.22 10.46 30.14
C ILE A 172 3.11 10.74 31.64
N ASN A 173 3.51 9.76 32.43
CA ASN A 173 3.78 9.94 33.86
C ASN A 173 5.26 9.70 34.09
N ASN A 174 6.01 10.79 34.31
CA ASN A 174 7.44 10.74 34.54
C ASN A 174 7.71 10.80 36.05
N GLU A 175 7.74 9.65 36.69
CA GLU A 175 8.11 9.55 38.12
C GLU A 175 9.63 9.56 38.33
N SER A 176 10.41 9.50 37.22
CA SER A 176 11.86 9.46 37.27
C SER A 176 12.49 10.82 37.65
N ASN A 177 13.78 10.79 37.96
CA ASN A 177 14.59 11.98 38.17
C ASN A 177 15.17 12.57 36.86
N LYS A 178 14.70 12.08 35.70
CA LYS A 178 15.15 12.53 34.36
C LYS A 178 14.08 13.37 33.67
N THR A 179 14.49 14.21 32.74
CA THR A 179 13.59 15.01 31.93
C THR A 179 13.34 14.31 30.58
N VAL A 180 12.09 14.16 30.17
CA VAL A 180 11.71 13.87 28.78
C VAL A 180 11.86 15.17 27.98
N LYS A 181 12.76 15.21 26.99
CA LYS A 181 13.09 16.43 26.26
C LYS A 181 12.19 16.68 25.07
N LYS A 182 11.72 15.62 24.41
CA LYS A 182 10.84 15.71 23.25
C LYS A 182 10.17 14.37 22.98
N ILE A 183 9.07 14.44 22.26
CA ILE A 183 8.32 13.29 21.74
C ILE A 183 8.58 13.21 20.25
N LYS A 184 9.00 12.04 19.76
CA LYS A 184 9.17 11.75 18.34
C LYS A 184 8.12 10.75 17.92
N ILE A 185 7.33 11.08 16.89
CA ILE A 185 6.36 10.17 16.28
C ILE A 185 6.84 9.82 14.88
N SER A 186 6.93 8.55 14.57
CA SER A 186 7.21 8.08 13.22
C SER A 186 6.16 7.07 12.77
N VAL A 187 5.90 7.05 11.46
CA VAL A 187 5.07 6.06 10.80
C VAL A 187 5.97 5.25 9.89
N ASP A 188 5.97 3.95 10.09
CA ASP A 188 6.73 3.00 9.30
C ASP A 188 5.79 2.19 8.41
N GLN A 189 6.07 2.14 7.11
CA GLN A 189 5.49 1.20 6.17
C GLN A 189 6.37 -0.04 6.11
N THR A 190 5.79 -1.21 6.34
CA THR A 190 6.45 -2.49 6.13
C THR A 190 5.89 -3.13 4.87
N THR A 191 6.78 -3.47 3.95
CA THR A 191 6.50 -4.20 2.71
C THR A 191 7.05 -5.60 2.85
N ASP A 192 6.20 -6.59 2.63
CA ASP A 192 6.53 -8.01 2.69
C ASP A 192 6.26 -8.63 1.31
N ILE A 193 7.33 -8.99 0.60
CA ILE A 193 7.28 -9.59 -0.73
C ILE A 193 7.27 -11.10 -0.54
N VAL A 194 6.08 -11.70 -0.61
CA VAL A 194 5.88 -13.13 -0.34
C VAL A 194 6.01 -14.02 -1.57
N LEU A 195 6.13 -13.42 -2.77
CA LEU A 195 6.31 -14.15 -4.02
C LEU A 195 7.80 -14.24 -4.35
N TYR A 196 8.32 -15.44 -4.57
CA TYR A 196 9.71 -15.78 -4.95
C TYR A 196 10.81 -15.50 -3.91
N SER A 197 10.67 -14.50 -3.10
CA SER A 197 11.60 -14.21 -2.00
C SER A 197 10.80 -13.86 -0.76
N ALA A 198 11.19 -14.36 0.39
CA ALA A 198 10.63 -13.91 1.66
C ALA A 198 11.35 -12.62 2.09
N ASP A 199 11.29 -11.57 1.25
CA ASP A 199 11.94 -10.30 1.55
C ASP A 199 10.97 -9.36 2.24
N LYS A 200 11.38 -8.85 3.37
CA LYS A 200 10.60 -7.95 4.20
C LYS A 200 11.43 -6.78 4.65
N TYR A 201 10.99 -5.59 4.29
CA TYR A 201 11.69 -4.37 4.69
C TYR A 201 10.73 -3.28 5.16
N THR A 202 11.28 -2.29 5.82
CA THR A 202 10.52 -1.20 6.44
C THR A 202 11.06 0.15 5.96
N LYS A 203 10.16 1.06 5.60
CA LYS A 203 10.44 2.45 5.22
C LYS A 203 9.67 3.40 6.11
N THR A 204 10.34 4.37 6.72
CA THR A 204 9.67 5.42 7.47
C THR A 204 9.03 6.42 6.51
N VAL A 205 7.72 6.57 6.56
CA VAL A 205 6.94 7.47 5.70
C VAL A 205 6.63 8.82 6.34
N LEU A 206 6.74 8.90 7.67
CA LEU A 206 6.63 10.13 8.43
C LEU A 206 7.58 10.07 9.63
N CYS A 207 8.22 11.18 9.94
CA CYS A 207 8.99 11.35 11.16
C CYS A 207 8.85 12.80 11.63
N GLN A 208 8.13 12.99 12.73
CA GLN A 208 7.85 14.31 13.29
C GLN A 208 8.30 14.38 14.74
N GLU A 209 8.98 15.46 15.10
CA GLU A 209 9.38 15.75 16.47
C GLU A 209 8.50 16.86 17.07
N PHE A 210 8.07 16.61 18.31
CA PHE A 210 7.27 17.55 19.08
C PHE A 210 8.11 18.00 20.29
N GLY A 211 8.23 19.30 20.46
CA GLY A 211 9.06 19.92 21.50
C GLY A 211 8.44 19.88 22.90
N GLU A 212 7.63 18.87 23.19
CA GLU A 212 6.99 18.68 24.49
C GLU A 212 8.00 18.18 25.50
N THR A 213 8.19 18.93 26.58
CA THR A 213 9.09 18.58 27.68
C THR A 213 8.27 18.12 28.89
N VAL A 214 8.69 17.02 29.51
CA VAL A 214 8.10 16.56 30.79
C VAL A 214 9.22 16.44 31.82
N GLU A 215 9.23 17.33 32.77
CA GLU A 215 10.22 17.39 33.82
C GLU A 215 10.12 16.17 34.75
N ALA A 216 11.15 15.97 35.58
CA ALA A 216 11.17 14.97 36.64
C ALA A 216 9.92 15.13 37.53
N ASN A 217 9.25 14.01 37.84
CA ASN A 217 7.99 13.93 38.58
C ASN A 217 6.82 14.71 37.92
N GLY A 218 6.93 14.98 36.61
CA GLY A 218 5.89 15.66 35.82
C GLY A 218 4.99 14.71 35.06
N THR A 219 3.85 15.22 34.58
CA THR A 219 2.89 14.50 33.78
C THR A 219 2.53 15.29 32.52
N LEU A 220 2.13 14.57 31.47
CA LEU A 220 1.59 15.15 30.22
C LEU A 220 0.37 14.33 29.78
N ASP A 221 -0.73 14.99 29.44
CA ASP A 221 -1.86 14.40 28.70
C ASP A 221 -2.15 15.30 27.51
N LYS A 222 -1.83 14.85 26.29
CA LYS A 222 -1.93 15.64 25.07
C LYS A 222 -2.27 14.80 23.88
N THR A 223 -3.04 15.38 22.94
CA THR A 223 -3.28 14.80 21.62
C THR A 223 -2.34 15.45 20.61
N LEU A 224 -1.52 14.63 19.95
CA LEU A 224 -0.64 15.05 18.86
C LEU A 224 -1.18 14.49 17.54
N THR A 225 -1.13 15.29 16.49
CA THR A 225 -1.71 14.92 15.19
C THR A 225 -0.61 14.77 14.16
N ILE A 226 -0.70 13.71 13.37
CA ILE A 226 0.21 13.43 12.24
C ILE A 226 -0.58 13.12 10.97
N THR A 227 0.03 13.35 9.80
CA THR A 227 -0.59 13.05 8.50
C THR A 227 0.46 12.46 7.56
N PRO A 228 0.55 11.13 7.42
CA PRO A 228 1.45 10.52 6.47
C PRO A 228 0.94 10.73 5.04
N ILE A 229 1.77 11.35 4.19
CA ILE A 229 1.42 11.65 2.79
C ILE A 229 2.55 11.27 1.83
N LEU A 230 2.17 10.91 0.60
CA LEU A 230 3.13 10.51 -0.42
C LEU A 230 4.02 11.68 -0.87
N SER A 231 3.50 12.91 -0.91
CA SER A 231 4.24 14.09 -1.39
C SER A 231 5.58 14.32 -0.67
N GLU A 232 5.68 13.91 0.61
CA GLU A 232 6.90 14.00 1.41
C GLU A 232 7.85 12.80 1.22
N ASN A 233 7.49 11.85 0.37
CA ASN A 233 8.18 10.58 0.22
C ASN A 233 8.54 10.23 -1.23
N LYS A 234 8.48 11.19 -2.17
CA LYS A 234 8.65 10.96 -3.61
C LYS A 234 10.03 10.38 -3.99
N GLU A 235 11.06 10.62 -3.20
CA GLU A 235 12.43 10.16 -3.45
C GLU A 235 12.77 8.81 -2.80
N LYS A 236 11.83 8.19 -2.09
CA LYS A 236 12.11 6.96 -1.35
C LYS A 236 11.91 5.72 -2.23
N ARG A 237 13.02 5.19 -2.77
CA ARG A 237 13.02 3.94 -3.55
C ARG A 237 12.41 2.78 -2.74
N GLY A 238 11.60 1.95 -3.40
CA GLY A 238 10.99 0.76 -2.82
C GLY A 238 9.82 1.03 -1.87
N LEU A 239 9.34 2.27 -1.78
CA LEU A 239 8.12 2.57 -1.04
C LEU A 239 6.92 1.98 -1.79
N ALA A 240 6.07 1.23 -1.10
CA ALA A 240 4.88 0.67 -1.69
C ALA A 240 3.81 1.77 -1.88
N LEU A 241 3.31 1.86 -3.11
CA LEU A 241 2.27 2.79 -3.54
C LEU A 241 1.05 2.01 -4.03
N ASP A 242 -0.13 2.59 -3.96
CA ASP A 242 -1.28 2.07 -4.70
C ASP A 242 -0.98 2.11 -6.21
N GLY A 243 -1.58 1.20 -6.97
CA GLY A 243 -1.31 1.09 -8.40
C GLY A 243 -1.50 2.42 -9.14
N ARG A 244 -0.59 2.73 -10.07
CA ARG A 244 -0.60 3.97 -10.85
C ARG A 244 -1.39 3.81 -12.15
N LEU A 245 -2.30 4.72 -12.42
CA LEU A 245 -2.90 4.91 -13.75
C LEU A 245 -2.24 6.06 -14.50
N LYS A 246 -1.93 7.16 -13.77
CA LYS A 246 -1.22 8.36 -14.25
C LYS A 246 -0.18 8.78 -13.22
N ASP A 247 0.78 9.60 -13.62
CA ASP A 247 1.93 9.96 -12.79
C ASP A 247 1.60 10.63 -11.45
N GLU A 248 0.47 11.31 -11.33
CA GLU A 248 0.06 12.05 -10.14
C GLU A 248 -1.10 11.42 -9.36
N ASP A 249 -1.70 10.34 -9.88
CA ASP A 249 -2.88 9.69 -9.29
C ASP A 249 -2.49 8.44 -8.50
N THR A 250 -1.76 8.63 -7.40
CA THR A 250 -1.43 7.54 -6.48
C THR A 250 -1.25 8.05 -5.05
N ASN A 251 -1.37 7.13 -4.10
CA ASN A 251 -1.16 7.35 -2.67
C ASN A 251 -0.11 6.36 -2.15
N LEU A 252 0.30 6.53 -0.89
CA LEU A 252 0.92 5.43 -0.15
C LEU A 252 0.05 4.19 -0.29
N ALA A 253 0.65 3.01 -0.43
CA ALA A 253 -0.12 1.79 -0.60
C ALA A 253 -1.11 1.59 0.56
N SER A 254 -2.30 1.13 0.25
CA SER A 254 -3.27 0.75 1.27
C SER A 254 -2.81 -0.47 2.07
N THR A 255 -3.19 -0.54 3.32
CA THR A 255 -2.93 -1.72 4.16
C THR A 255 -3.56 -2.96 3.54
N THR A 256 -2.79 -4.03 3.41
CA THR A 256 -3.30 -5.30 2.91
C THR A 256 -4.17 -5.97 3.97
N MET A 257 -5.48 -6.04 3.72
CA MET A 257 -6.42 -6.74 4.58
C MET A 257 -6.48 -8.21 4.19
N LEU A 258 -6.00 -9.08 5.07
CA LEU A 258 -6.03 -10.52 4.86
C LEU A 258 -7.47 -11.03 5.04
N ARG A 259 -8.01 -11.69 4.01
CA ARG A 259 -9.32 -12.37 4.08
C ARG A 259 -9.12 -13.82 4.50
N GLN A 260 -10.08 -14.36 5.22
CA GLN A 260 -10.05 -15.79 5.58
C GLN A 260 -10.04 -16.67 4.31
N GLY A 261 -9.15 -17.66 4.29
CA GLY A 261 -9.03 -18.61 3.18
C GLY A 261 -8.21 -18.12 1.98
N VAL A 262 -7.62 -16.94 2.02
CA VAL A 262 -6.69 -16.47 0.99
C VAL A 262 -5.26 -16.73 1.45
N GLU A 263 -4.51 -17.48 0.64
CA GLU A 263 -3.08 -17.71 0.87
C GLU A 263 -2.30 -16.42 0.64
N LYS A 264 -1.35 -16.11 1.53
CA LYS A 264 -0.54 -14.88 1.45
C LYS A 264 0.27 -14.81 0.17
N GLU A 265 0.75 -15.94 -0.29
CA GLU A 265 1.57 -16.10 -1.49
C GLU A 265 0.85 -15.62 -2.75
N VAL A 266 -0.48 -15.76 -2.79
CA VAL A 266 -1.31 -15.27 -3.91
C VAL A 266 -1.35 -13.74 -3.94
N LEU A 267 -1.20 -13.08 -2.79
CA LEU A 267 -1.24 -11.62 -2.69
C LEU A 267 0.05 -10.95 -3.16
N GLY A 268 1.18 -11.66 -3.13
CA GLY A 268 2.47 -11.28 -3.66
C GLY A 268 3.19 -10.18 -2.90
N ILE A 269 2.54 -9.05 -2.64
CA ILE A 269 3.06 -7.93 -1.85
C ILE A 269 2.06 -7.60 -0.76
N LEU A 270 2.49 -7.69 0.49
CA LEU A 270 1.70 -7.30 1.65
C LEU A 270 2.24 -5.98 2.20
N VAL A 271 1.34 -5.06 2.51
CA VAL A 271 1.68 -3.75 3.08
C VAL A 271 1.01 -3.58 4.42
N SER A 272 1.78 -3.14 5.40
CA SER A 272 1.28 -2.82 6.74
C SER A 272 1.95 -1.56 7.28
N TYR A 273 1.29 -0.90 8.23
CA TYR A 273 1.81 0.31 8.87
C TYR A 273 1.83 0.15 10.36
N LYS A 274 2.76 0.87 11.00
CA LYS A 274 2.79 1.07 12.44
C LYS A 274 3.26 2.47 12.78
N ILE A 275 2.69 3.01 13.85
CA ILE A 275 3.10 4.27 14.46
C ILE A 275 4.03 3.92 15.62
N LYS A 276 5.18 4.58 15.69
CA LYS A 276 6.10 4.52 16.82
C LYS A 276 6.10 5.84 17.54
N ILE A 277 5.84 5.83 18.82
CA ILE A 277 5.94 6.98 19.71
C ILE A 277 7.17 6.77 20.58
N ASN A 278 8.14 7.64 20.45
CA ASN A 278 9.42 7.57 21.15
C ASN A 278 9.64 8.81 22.00
N LEU A 279 9.86 8.62 23.30
CA LEU A 279 10.25 9.67 24.22
C LEU A 279 11.78 9.72 24.31
N MET A 280 12.34 10.88 24.01
CA MET A 280 13.75 11.14 24.17
C MET A 280 14.04 11.64 25.58
N VAL A 281 14.57 10.77 26.42
CA VAL A 281 14.87 11.05 27.83
C VAL A 281 16.31 11.51 27.99
N ALA A 282 16.52 12.58 28.75
CA ALA A 282 17.85 13.11 29.02
C ALA A 282 18.74 12.05 29.69
N GLY A 283 19.87 11.72 29.05
CA GLY A 283 20.91 10.88 29.66
C GLY A 283 21.65 11.66 30.75
N GLY A 284 21.60 11.18 31.99
CA GLY A 284 22.47 11.68 33.07
C GLY A 284 23.81 10.96 32.98
N GLY A 285 24.85 11.60 32.44
CA GLY A 285 26.21 11.04 32.45
C GLY A 285 27.24 12.02 31.88
N LEU A 286 28.42 12.05 32.46
CA LEU A 286 29.56 12.91 32.10
C LEU A 286 30.14 12.63 30.71
N LEU A 287 29.68 11.59 30.03
CA LEU A 287 29.93 11.21 28.63
C LEU A 287 28.64 11.38 27.85
N GLY A 288 28.23 12.61 27.65
CA GLY A 288 27.01 12.96 26.90
C GLY A 288 26.99 12.34 25.50
N GLY A 289 26.17 11.34 25.30
CA GLY A 289 25.85 10.83 23.97
C GLY A 289 25.58 9.35 23.78
N LEU A 290 25.94 8.45 24.68
CA LEU A 290 25.94 7.01 24.41
C LEU A 290 24.83 6.19 25.11
N THR A 291 23.96 6.80 25.91
CA THR A 291 22.82 6.08 26.52
C THR A 291 21.58 6.97 26.58
N ALA A 292 21.11 7.45 25.43
CA ALA A 292 19.74 7.92 25.33
C ALA A 292 18.83 6.70 25.50
N SER A 293 18.24 6.58 26.68
CA SER A 293 17.32 5.47 26.98
C SER A 293 15.93 5.86 26.46
N ASP A 294 15.68 5.57 25.21
CA ASP A 294 14.40 5.86 24.59
C ASP A 294 13.28 4.99 25.18
N VAL A 295 12.12 5.59 25.43
CA VAL A 295 10.89 4.90 25.81
C VAL A 295 9.99 4.86 24.60
N THR A 296 9.71 3.67 24.06
CA THR A 296 9.01 3.52 22.79
C THR A 296 7.80 2.61 22.94
N VAL A 297 6.64 3.04 22.39
CA VAL A 297 5.48 2.19 22.15
C VAL A 297 5.13 2.18 20.65
N GLU A 298 4.51 1.09 20.21
CA GLU A 298 4.07 0.93 18.81
C GLU A 298 2.56 0.70 18.78
N LEU A 299 1.89 1.36 17.83
CA LEU A 299 0.47 1.18 17.54
C LEU A 299 0.31 0.70 16.09
N PRO A 300 -0.49 -0.34 15.82
CA PRO A 300 -0.85 -0.71 14.46
C PRO A 300 -1.68 0.40 13.82
N LEU A 301 -1.51 0.59 12.51
CA LEU A 301 -2.25 1.58 11.74
C LEU A 301 -2.73 0.94 10.44
N ASN A 302 -4.00 1.12 10.10
CA ASN A 302 -4.54 0.80 8.79
C ASN A 302 -4.80 2.10 8.01
N LEU A 303 -4.25 2.18 6.78
CA LEU A 303 -4.52 3.24 5.81
C LEU A 303 -5.27 2.65 4.63
N MET A 304 -6.40 3.24 4.25
CA MET A 304 -7.24 2.72 3.18
C MET A 304 -7.97 3.85 2.43
N HIS A 305 -8.60 3.50 1.30
CA HIS A 305 -9.51 4.39 0.61
C HIS A 305 -10.89 4.38 1.25
N PRO A 306 -11.57 5.52 1.36
CA PRO A 306 -12.98 5.55 1.72
C PRO A 306 -13.82 4.86 0.64
N LYS A 307 -14.92 4.22 1.02
CA LYS A 307 -15.91 3.75 0.05
C LYS A 307 -16.51 4.98 -0.66
N PRO A 308 -16.61 4.99 -2.00
CA PRO A 308 -17.31 6.06 -2.71
C PRO A 308 -18.76 6.17 -2.22
N GLU A 309 -19.27 7.39 -2.12
CA GLU A 309 -20.69 7.63 -1.95
C GLU A 309 -21.42 7.19 -3.22
N GLU A 310 -22.46 6.38 -3.10
CA GLU A 310 -23.28 5.87 -4.20
C GLU A 310 -24.16 6.97 -4.81
#